data_c7f39b42764e0163468e78e8b8a545ea
#
_entry.id   c7f39b42764e0163468e78e8b8a545ea
#
_cell.length_a   1.000
_cell.length_b   1.000
_cell.length_c   1.000
_cell.angle_alpha   90.00
_cell.angle_beta   90.00
_cell.angle_gamma   90.00
#
_symmetry.space_group_name_H-M   'P 1'
#
loop_
_entity.id
_entity.type
_entity.pdbx_description
1 polymer ?
#
loop_
_entity_poly.entity_id
_entity_poly.type
_entity_poly.pdbx_seq_one_letter_code
_entity_poly.pdbx_strand_id
1 'polypeptide(L)'
;MRFGLLGSLEVIDDAGRTVDVGGTQPRTVLAALLVAAGRVVTAEALVDAVWGEAPPASALGTLQTYVSRLRRALEPDRGRGEDPTLLVREPSGYRLAVGVDDVDVHRFEALADTGRALLGEHRPAEAREVLLEADALWRGPALVEYRDAPFASGVANRLEDRRLAALDDRLAADLALGRHAAAVGELTELVAAHPLQEGFRAHLALALYRAGRQAEALRVLDDARRTLREELGVDPGRGLQDLEAAILSQDPSIDAPAADTVSGADAPSAPSAPAAGATGTVGAATQGPVVGPAPTEGIVGRQVELGHLLAALDEATAAPRAVVIEGEPGIGKTRLAEELSDR
;
A
#
# COMPACT_ATOMS: atom_id res chain seq x y z
N MET A 1 1.86 7.34 26.24
CA MET A 1 1.99 8.31 25.12
C MET A 1 2.49 7.57 23.89
N ARG A 2 2.02 7.88 22.67
CA ARG A 2 2.41 7.18 21.44
C ARG A 2 3.05 8.17 20.45
N PHE A 3 4.05 7.70 19.71
CA PHE A 3 4.83 8.48 18.75
C PHE A 3 4.74 7.87 17.36
N GLY A 4 4.40 8.68 16.37
CA GLY A 4 4.27 8.29 14.97
C GLY A 4 5.38 8.87 14.11
N LEU A 5 6.08 7.97 13.36
CA LEU A 5 7.11 8.29 12.37
C LEU A 5 6.79 7.70 10.99
N LEU A 6 5.80 6.79 10.91
CA LEU A 6 5.34 6.19 9.66
C LEU A 6 4.35 7.13 8.93
N GLY A 7 4.86 8.28 8.56
CA GLY A 7 4.17 9.45 8.00
C GLY A 7 4.78 10.73 8.55
N SER A 8 3.95 11.76 8.69
CA SER A 8 4.31 12.97 9.44
C SER A 8 4.51 12.65 10.92
N LEU A 9 5.47 13.34 11.56
CA LEU A 9 5.69 13.18 13.00
C LEU A 9 4.41 13.52 13.77
N GLU A 10 3.95 12.58 14.58
CA GLU A 10 2.76 12.72 15.41
C GLU A 10 3.05 12.29 16.84
N VAL A 11 2.43 12.95 17.80
CA VAL A 11 2.45 12.56 19.22
C VAL A 11 1.02 12.51 19.72
N ILE A 12 0.65 11.38 20.32
CA ILE A 12 -0.70 11.12 20.81
C ILE A 12 -0.61 10.79 22.32
N ASP A 13 -1.42 11.44 23.12
CA ASP A 13 -1.51 11.16 24.57
C ASP A 13 -2.32 9.87 24.86
N ASP A 14 -2.36 9.46 26.10
CA ASP A 14 -3.07 8.25 26.52
C ASP A 14 -4.60 8.39 26.40
N ALA A 15 -5.11 9.60 26.25
CA ALA A 15 -6.52 9.89 25.94
C ALA A 15 -6.82 9.90 24.43
N GLY A 16 -5.82 9.63 23.57
CA GLY A 16 -5.97 9.63 22.11
C GLY A 16 -5.97 11.03 21.48
N ARG A 17 -5.53 12.06 22.17
CA ARG A 17 -5.47 13.44 21.65
C ARG A 17 -4.09 13.76 21.11
N THR A 18 -4.03 14.48 20.00
CA THR A 18 -2.76 14.97 19.45
C THR A 18 -2.12 16.00 20.39
N VAL A 19 -0.85 15.80 20.69
CA VAL A 19 -0.05 16.70 21.53
C VAL A 19 0.72 17.67 20.64
N ASP A 20 0.53 18.96 20.86
CA ASP A 20 1.33 20.00 20.18
C ASP A 20 2.74 20.07 20.78
N VAL A 21 3.72 19.64 20.03
CA VAL A 21 5.15 19.67 20.39
C VAL A 21 5.87 20.91 19.86
N GLY A 22 5.13 21.88 19.30
CA GLY A 22 5.63 23.15 18.82
C GLY A 22 5.96 23.16 17.32
N GLY A 23 6.65 24.21 16.89
CA GLY A 23 7.01 24.42 15.47
C GLY A 23 8.09 23.46 14.95
N THR A 24 8.58 23.71 13.73
CA THR A 24 9.49 22.82 12.99
C THR A 24 10.72 22.41 13.80
N GLN A 25 11.42 23.34 14.43
CA GLN A 25 12.71 23.06 15.11
C GLN A 25 12.56 22.15 16.34
N PRO A 26 11.63 22.38 17.31
CA PRO A 26 11.37 21.41 18.38
C PRO A 26 10.93 20.05 17.85
N ARG A 27 10.14 20.00 16.78
CA ARG A 27 9.73 18.73 16.12
C ARG A 27 10.95 18.00 15.55
N THR A 28 11.91 18.71 14.94
CA THR A 28 13.16 18.13 14.46
C THR A 28 13.98 17.51 15.60
N VAL A 29 14.09 18.19 16.74
CA VAL A 29 14.75 17.63 17.94
C VAL A 29 14.08 16.34 18.39
N LEU A 30 12.75 16.32 18.45
CA LEU A 30 11.99 15.13 18.85
C LEU A 30 12.16 13.99 17.83
N ALA A 31 12.09 14.29 16.53
CA ALA A 31 12.31 13.29 15.47
C ALA A 31 13.71 12.66 15.56
N ALA A 32 14.76 13.46 15.75
CA ALA A 32 16.13 12.96 15.90
C ALA A 32 16.29 12.05 17.12
N LEU A 33 15.61 12.37 18.23
CA LEU A 33 15.62 11.53 19.43
C LEU A 33 14.84 10.23 19.25
N LEU A 34 13.71 10.26 18.53
CA LEU A 34 12.92 9.06 18.20
C LEU A 34 13.68 8.13 17.24
N VAL A 35 14.32 8.69 16.20
CA VAL A 35 15.17 7.93 15.26
C VAL A 35 16.35 7.25 16.00
N ALA A 36 16.84 7.86 17.07
CA ALA A 36 17.88 7.26 17.88
C ALA A 36 17.40 6.06 18.72
N ALA A 37 16.12 5.78 18.79
CA ALA A 37 15.53 4.60 19.44
C ALA A 37 16.03 4.39 20.87
N GLY A 38 15.88 5.40 21.72
CA GLY A 38 16.29 5.34 23.13
C GLY A 38 17.80 5.47 23.40
N ARG A 39 18.62 5.63 22.37
CA ARG A 39 20.05 5.95 22.53
C ARG A 39 20.24 7.43 22.86
N VAL A 40 21.37 7.74 23.49
CA VAL A 40 21.76 9.13 23.76
C VAL A 40 22.14 9.83 22.45
N VAL A 41 21.53 10.97 22.18
CA VAL A 41 21.93 11.88 21.09
C VAL A 41 22.68 13.06 21.70
N THR A 42 23.88 13.34 21.19
CA THR A 42 24.68 14.43 21.71
C THR A 42 24.04 15.79 21.42
N ALA A 43 24.38 16.79 22.24
CA ALA A 43 23.85 18.13 22.02
C ALA A 43 24.29 18.70 20.65
N GLU A 44 25.51 18.40 20.22
CA GLU A 44 26.06 18.77 18.92
C GLU A 44 25.27 18.11 17.79
N ALA A 45 25.00 16.79 17.87
CA ALA A 45 24.22 16.10 16.85
C ALA A 45 22.79 16.64 16.74
N LEU A 46 22.17 17.08 17.85
CA LEU A 46 20.85 17.74 17.82
C LEU A 46 20.95 19.15 17.22
N VAL A 47 22.02 19.87 17.45
CA VAL A 47 22.29 21.16 16.80
C VAL A 47 22.43 20.97 15.30
N ASP A 48 23.22 19.99 14.86
CA ASP A 48 23.40 19.66 13.43
C ASP A 48 22.08 19.23 12.78
N ALA A 49 21.27 18.44 13.47
CA ALA A 49 19.95 18.03 12.96
C ALA A 49 19.01 19.22 12.71
N VAL A 50 19.09 20.27 13.54
CA VAL A 50 18.18 21.44 13.47
C VAL A 50 18.69 22.53 12.53
N TRP A 51 20.00 22.78 12.48
CA TRP A 51 20.59 23.92 11.77
C TRP A 51 21.57 23.53 10.65
N GLY A 52 21.96 22.24 10.58
CA GLY A 52 22.94 21.78 9.60
C GLY A 52 24.29 22.48 9.78
N GLU A 53 24.89 22.89 8.67
CA GLU A 53 26.23 23.51 8.64
C GLU A 53 26.28 24.95 9.16
N ALA A 54 25.12 25.57 9.42
CA ALA A 54 25.07 27.03 9.80
C ALA A 54 24.36 27.28 11.16
N PRO A 55 24.83 26.68 12.27
CA PRO A 55 24.24 26.90 13.56
C PRO A 55 24.49 28.33 14.06
N PRO A 56 23.49 29.01 14.66
CA PRO A 56 23.68 30.30 15.28
C PRO A 56 24.58 30.19 16.53
N ALA A 57 25.26 31.27 16.92
CA ALA A 57 26.10 31.27 18.12
C ALA A 57 25.35 30.86 19.40
N SER A 58 24.03 31.09 19.45
CA SER A 58 23.15 30.73 20.58
C SER A 58 22.53 29.32 20.44
N ALA A 59 22.95 28.50 19.48
CA ALA A 59 22.31 27.21 19.15
C ALA A 59 22.09 26.31 20.38
N LEU A 60 23.10 26.13 21.22
CA LEU A 60 22.99 25.30 22.43
C LEU A 60 21.97 25.85 23.44
N GLY A 61 21.92 27.16 23.66
CA GLY A 61 20.90 27.77 24.54
C GLY A 61 19.50 27.67 23.97
N THR A 62 19.38 27.79 22.64
CA THR A 62 18.11 27.59 21.94
C THR A 62 17.64 26.13 22.01
N LEU A 63 18.54 25.17 21.82
CA LEU A 63 18.27 23.74 21.98
C LEU A 63 17.73 23.43 23.39
N GLN A 64 18.35 23.98 24.44
CA GLN A 64 17.85 23.82 25.83
C GLN A 64 16.42 24.34 25.98
N THR A 65 16.08 25.43 25.29
CA THR A 65 14.72 25.99 25.28
C THR A 65 13.75 25.03 24.60
N TYR A 66 14.15 24.41 23.46
CA TYR A 66 13.31 23.40 22.78
C TYR A 66 13.11 22.17 23.64
N VAL A 67 14.17 21.66 24.26
CA VAL A 67 14.07 20.54 25.21
C VAL A 67 13.13 20.85 26.37
N SER A 68 13.20 22.08 26.93
CA SER A 68 12.30 22.49 27.99
C SER A 68 10.84 22.55 27.55
N ARG A 69 10.57 23.02 26.32
CA ARG A 69 9.22 23.04 25.73
C ARG A 69 8.70 21.63 25.48
N LEU A 70 9.52 20.76 24.88
CA LEU A 70 9.18 19.36 24.65
C LEU A 70 8.84 18.64 25.96
N ARG A 71 9.64 18.80 27.01
CA ARG A 71 9.36 18.24 28.33
C ARG A 71 8.00 18.64 28.87
N ARG A 72 7.64 19.92 28.73
CA ARG A 72 6.33 20.42 29.18
C ARG A 72 5.17 19.86 28.36
N ALA A 73 5.38 19.68 27.03
CA ALA A 73 4.37 19.10 26.16
C ALA A 73 4.18 17.60 26.41
N LEU A 74 5.29 16.86 26.60
CA LEU A 74 5.27 15.41 26.79
C LEU A 74 4.90 14.99 28.22
N GLU A 75 5.18 15.82 29.23
CA GLU A 75 4.92 15.56 30.65
C GLU A 75 4.18 16.74 31.28
N PRO A 76 2.92 17.04 30.87
CA PRO A 76 2.18 18.21 31.34
C PRO A 76 1.88 18.18 32.84
N ASP A 77 1.71 17.03 33.43
CA ASP A 77 1.36 16.82 34.83
C ASP A 77 2.58 16.75 35.76
N ARG A 78 3.79 16.87 35.22
CA ARG A 78 5.03 16.84 36.00
C ARG A 78 5.13 18.01 36.98
N GLY A 79 5.29 17.67 38.26
CA GLY A 79 5.40 18.64 39.36
C GLY A 79 6.64 19.55 39.24
N ARG A 80 6.57 20.72 39.85
CA ARG A 80 7.72 21.64 39.93
C ARG A 80 8.85 21.00 40.73
N GLY A 81 10.02 20.83 40.10
CA GLY A 81 11.20 20.24 40.74
C GLY A 81 11.37 18.74 40.56
N GLU A 82 10.40 18.07 39.91
CA GLU A 82 10.57 16.67 39.54
C GLU A 82 11.46 16.54 38.29
N ASP A 83 12.29 15.49 38.29
CA ASP A 83 13.11 15.17 37.12
C ASP A 83 12.26 14.64 35.97
N PRO A 84 12.60 15.00 34.70
CA PRO A 84 11.87 14.49 33.55
C PRO A 84 12.17 13.00 33.35
N THR A 85 11.12 12.23 33.08
CA THR A 85 11.19 10.77 32.89
C THR A 85 11.25 10.37 31.44
N LEU A 86 10.60 11.11 30.53
CA LEU A 86 10.59 10.80 29.11
C LEU A 86 11.79 11.39 28.38
N LEU A 87 12.01 12.69 28.48
CA LEU A 87 13.14 13.36 27.84
C LEU A 87 14.25 13.65 28.84
N VAL A 88 15.11 12.66 29.05
CA VAL A 88 16.15 12.66 30.08
C VAL A 88 17.41 13.36 29.59
N ARG A 89 18.08 14.11 30.48
CA ARG A 89 19.41 14.66 30.23
C ARG A 89 20.46 13.63 30.65
N GLU A 90 21.39 13.38 29.74
CA GLU A 90 22.58 12.54 29.96
C GLU A 90 23.84 13.40 29.91
N PRO A 91 25.00 12.91 30.42
CA PRO A 91 26.25 13.71 30.44
C PRO A 91 26.66 14.28 29.08
N SER A 92 26.45 13.53 27.99
CA SER A 92 26.82 13.90 26.62
C SER A 92 25.66 14.50 25.80
N GLY A 93 24.41 14.48 26.28
CA GLY A 93 23.30 14.94 25.46
C GLY A 93 21.92 14.67 26.07
N TYR A 94 21.03 14.10 25.26
CA TYR A 94 19.66 13.80 25.63
C TYR A 94 19.25 12.41 25.14
N ARG A 95 18.36 11.78 25.89
CA ARG A 95 17.77 10.50 25.56
C ARG A 95 16.26 10.57 25.74
N LEU A 96 15.53 10.03 24.76
CA LEU A 96 14.08 9.87 24.87
C LEU A 96 13.82 8.45 25.40
N ALA A 97 13.31 8.35 26.63
CA ALA A 97 13.04 7.10 27.32
C ALA A 97 11.59 6.68 27.08
N VAL A 98 11.31 6.14 25.89
CA VAL A 98 9.99 5.62 25.49
C VAL A 98 10.04 4.11 25.36
N GLY A 99 8.90 3.46 25.60
CA GLY A 99 8.76 2.03 25.40
C GLY A 99 8.85 1.66 23.90
N VAL A 100 9.19 0.42 23.62
CA VAL A 100 9.24 -0.10 22.25
C VAL A 100 7.86 -0.01 21.60
N ASP A 101 6.80 -0.32 22.33
CA ASP A 101 5.42 -0.29 21.85
C ASP A 101 4.83 1.11 21.71
N ASP A 102 5.51 2.12 22.25
CA ASP A 102 5.08 3.52 22.17
C ASP A 102 5.41 4.18 20.82
N VAL A 103 6.25 3.56 19.99
CA VAL A 103 6.67 4.08 18.68
C VAL A 103 6.14 3.19 17.56
N ASP A 104 5.40 3.77 16.63
CA ASP A 104 4.76 3.05 15.51
C ASP A 104 5.76 2.24 14.65
N VAL A 105 6.99 2.72 14.49
CA VAL A 105 8.07 2.02 13.79
C VAL A 105 8.35 0.64 14.39
N HIS A 106 8.54 0.57 15.71
CA HIS A 106 8.86 -0.69 16.37
C HIS A 106 7.68 -1.67 16.34
N ARG A 107 6.46 -1.14 16.50
CA ARG A 107 5.25 -1.94 16.37
C ARG A 107 5.10 -2.50 14.96
N PHE A 108 5.34 -1.68 13.94
CA PHE A 108 5.36 -2.12 12.54
C PHE A 108 6.40 -3.24 12.31
N GLU A 109 7.64 -3.05 12.76
CA GLU A 109 8.71 -4.03 12.60
C GLU A 109 8.36 -5.36 13.27
N ALA A 110 7.82 -5.32 14.49
CA ALA A 110 7.39 -6.53 15.20
C ALA A 110 6.24 -7.27 14.50
N LEU A 111 5.24 -6.53 14.00
CA LEU A 111 4.13 -7.11 13.22
C LEU A 111 4.62 -7.70 11.89
N ALA A 112 5.50 -7.01 11.17
CA ALA A 112 6.09 -7.51 9.93
C ALA A 112 6.90 -8.79 10.15
N ASP A 113 7.69 -8.86 11.22
CA ASP A 113 8.45 -10.08 11.57
C ASP A 113 7.52 -11.23 11.96
N THR A 114 6.45 -10.94 12.72
CA THR A 114 5.43 -11.94 13.09
C THR A 114 4.71 -12.49 11.84
N GLY A 115 4.30 -11.61 10.94
CA GLY A 115 3.64 -12.02 9.69
C GLY A 115 4.51 -12.93 8.83
N ARG A 116 5.80 -12.59 8.69
CA ARG A 116 6.78 -13.41 7.98
C ARG A 116 6.98 -14.78 8.65
N ALA A 117 7.08 -14.83 9.97
CA ALA A 117 7.20 -16.08 10.71
C ALA A 117 5.99 -17.00 10.50
N LEU A 118 4.76 -16.43 10.55
CA LEU A 118 3.51 -17.16 10.31
C LEU A 118 3.43 -17.72 8.88
N LEU A 119 3.93 -17.00 7.87
CA LEU A 119 4.06 -17.55 6.51
C LEU A 119 5.00 -18.76 6.47
N GLY A 120 6.15 -18.69 7.14
CA GLY A 120 7.08 -19.81 7.28
C GLY A 120 6.48 -21.03 7.99
N GLU A 121 5.51 -20.80 8.89
CA GLU A 121 4.72 -21.83 9.58
C GLU A 121 3.53 -22.34 8.77
N HIS A 122 3.35 -21.90 7.52
CA HIS A 122 2.19 -22.22 6.66
C HIS A 122 0.83 -21.81 7.26
N ARG A 123 0.78 -20.66 7.93
CA ARG A 123 -0.42 -20.02 8.53
C ARG A 123 -0.80 -18.71 7.81
N PRO A 124 -1.16 -18.80 6.50
CA PRO A 124 -1.34 -17.59 5.68
C PRO A 124 -2.51 -16.70 6.14
N ALA A 125 -3.55 -17.26 6.74
CA ALA A 125 -4.69 -16.48 7.23
C ALA A 125 -4.28 -15.54 8.36
N GLU A 126 -3.56 -16.05 9.36
CA GLU A 126 -3.07 -15.26 10.48
C GLU A 126 -1.95 -14.28 10.05
N ALA A 127 -1.05 -14.73 9.16
CA ALA A 127 -0.04 -13.87 8.58
C ALA A 127 -0.66 -12.63 7.91
N ARG A 128 -1.70 -12.86 7.11
CA ARG A 128 -2.42 -11.78 6.44
C ARG A 128 -3.02 -10.77 7.41
N GLU A 129 -3.69 -11.23 8.47
CA GLU A 129 -4.30 -10.33 9.48
C GLU A 129 -3.25 -9.45 10.14
N VAL A 130 -2.14 -10.05 10.59
CA VAL A 130 -1.04 -9.33 11.23
C VAL A 130 -0.36 -8.34 10.27
N LEU A 131 -0.16 -8.71 9.01
CA LEU A 131 0.44 -7.84 7.99
C LEU A 131 -0.48 -6.69 7.57
N LEU A 132 -1.79 -6.87 7.58
CA LEU A 132 -2.75 -5.79 7.42
C LEU A 132 -2.72 -4.81 8.60
N GLU A 133 -2.56 -5.32 9.83
CA GLU A 133 -2.37 -4.44 10.99
C GLU A 133 -1.06 -3.64 10.88
N ALA A 134 0.01 -4.27 10.37
CA ALA A 134 1.28 -3.60 10.11
C ALA A 134 1.13 -2.46 9.08
N ASP A 135 0.45 -2.72 7.95
CA ASP A 135 0.23 -1.72 6.90
C ASP A 135 -0.65 -0.56 7.37
N ALA A 136 -1.64 -0.82 8.22
CA ALA A 136 -2.53 0.21 8.80
C ALA A 136 -1.81 1.23 9.70
N LEU A 137 -0.57 0.96 10.13
CA LEU A 137 0.25 1.93 10.87
C LEU A 137 0.82 3.03 9.98
N TRP A 138 0.87 2.82 8.66
CA TRP A 138 1.42 3.78 7.71
C TRP A 138 0.38 4.84 7.33
N ARG A 139 0.72 6.11 7.61
CA ARG A 139 -0.08 7.30 7.29
C ARG A 139 0.47 8.08 6.10
N GLY A 140 1.59 7.61 5.53
CA GLY A 140 2.31 8.21 4.42
C GLY A 140 3.77 7.74 4.38
N PRO A 141 4.64 8.36 3.56
CA PRO A 141 6.07 8.05 3.55
C PRO A 141 6.71 8.25 4.92
N ALA A 142 7.57 7.32 5.35
CA ALA A 142 8.25 7.41 6.65
C ALA A 142 9.02 8.73 6.79
N LEU A 143 8.87 9.39 7.94
CA LEU A 143 9.61 10.61 8.27
C LEU A 143 9.50 11.68 7.16
N VAL A 144 8.33 11.83 6.53
CA VAL A 144 8.13 12.64 5.31
C VAL A 144 8.69 14.06 5.43
N GLU A 145 8.62 14.69 6.61
CA GLU A 145 9.14 16.03 6.86
C GLU A 145 10.69 16.08 6.93
N TYR A 146 11.35 14.91 7.06
CA TYR A 146 12.80 14.77 7.32
C TYR A 146 13.51 13.84 6.33
N ARG A 147 12.89 13.46 5.21
CA ARG A 147 13.47 12.48 4.27
C ARG A 147 14.86 12.86 3.78
N ASP A 148 15.10 14.15 3.57
CA ASP A 148 16.36 14.68 3.07
C ASP A 148 17.34 15.07 4.21
N ALA A 149 16.92 14.95 5.47
CA ALA A 149 17.76 15.28 6.60
C ALA A 149 18.78 14.14 6.87
N PRO A 150 20.09 14.45 7.04
CA PRO A 150 21.11 13.42 7.22
C PRO A 150 20.85 12.44 8.38
N PHE A 151 20.20 12.91 9.46
CA PHE A 151 19.88 12.06 10.61
C PHE A 151 18.74 11.07 10.36
N ALA A 152 17.89 11.32 9.36
CA ALA A 152 16.66 10.55 9.12
C ALA A 152 16.66 9.76 7.81
N SER A 153 17.37 10.21 6.77
CA SER A 153 17.31 9.66 5.41
C SER A 153 17.59 8.15 5.35
N GLY A 154 18.64 7.68 6.03
CA GLY A 154 18.98 6.26 6.09
C GLY A 154 17.91 5.41 6.78
N VAL A 155 17.28 5.97 7.85
CA VAL A 155 16.20 5.28 8.56
C VAL A 155 14.92 5.27 7.72
N ALA A 156 14.58 6.38 7.08
CA ALA A 156 13.42 6.48 6.20
C ALA A 156 13.51 5.45 5.05
N ASN A 157 14.65 5.39 4.35
CA ASN A 157 14.86 4.41 3.27
C ASN A 157 14.74 2.98 3.77
N ARG A 158 15.37 2.63 4.89
CA ARG A 158 15.26 1.29 5.50
C ARG A 158 13.82 0.93 5.85
N LEU A 159 13.04 1.89 6.34
CA LEU A 159 11.63 1.66 6.68
C LEU A 159 10.78 1.45 5.43
N GLU A 160 11.00 2.20 4.35
CA GLU A 160 10.31 1.98 3.07
C GLU A 160 10.66 0.60 2.48
N ASP A 161 11.93 0.20 2.50
CA ASP A 161 12.33 -1.15 2.07
C ASP A 161 11.63 -2.24 2.91
N ARG A 162 11.53 -2.02 4.22
CA ARG A 162 10.85 -2.93 5.13
C ARG A 162 9.34 -2.99 4.88
N ARG A 163 8.73 -1.85 4.51
CA ARG A 163 7.33 -1.77 4.09
C ARG A 163 7.08 -2.60 2.85
N LEU A 164 7.92 -2.44 1.81
CA LEU A 164 7.80 -3.21 0.58
C LEU A 164 7.91 -4.72 0.84
N ALA A 165 8.82 -5.13 1.73
CA ALA A 165 8.95 -6.53 2.13
C ALA A 165 7.70 -7.05 2.87
N ALA A 166 7.08 -6.25 3.74
CA ALA A 166 5.84 -6.63 4.43
C ALA A 166 4.64 -6.71 3.47
N LEU A 167 4.58 -5.84 2.47
CA LEU A 167 3.58 -5.90 1.39
C LEU A 167 3.75 -7.16 0.54
N ASP A 168 4.99 -7.53 0.20
CA ASP A 168 5.31 -8.77 -0.53
C ASP A 168 4.85 -10.00 0.25
N ASP A 169 5.17 -10.08 1.55
CA ASP A 169 4.72 -11.13 2.47
C ASP A 169 3.17 -11.20 2.55
N ARG A 170 2.48 -10.06 2.62
CA ARG A 170 1.01 -10.01 2.66
C ARG A 170 0.39 -10.52 1.35
N LEU A 171 0.95 -10.14 0.21
CA LEU A 171 0.49 -10.61 -1.09
C LEU A 171 0.75 -12.11 -1.26
N ALA A 172 1.87 -12.63 -0.75
CA ALA A 172 2.12 -14.07 -0.68
C ALA A 172 1.04 -14.79 0.14
N ALA A 173 0.64 -14.22 1.30
CA ALA A 173 -0.47 -14.74 2.11
C ALA A 173 -1.80 -14.72 1.35
N ASP A 174 -2.13 -13.62 0.66
CA ASP A 174 -3.35 -13.53 -0.16
C ASP A 174 -3.37 -14.61 -1.27
N LEU A 175 -2.25 -14.84 -1.96
CA LEU A 175 -2.14 -15.89 -2.98
C LEU A 175 -2.26 -17.29 -2.40
N ALA A 176 -1.68 -17.53 -1.21
CA ALA A 176 -1.80 -18.81 -0.51
C ALA A 176 -3.25 -19.09 -0.07
N LEU A 177 -4.05 -18.06 0.18
CA LEU A 177 -5.48 -18.13 0.50
C LEU A 177 -6.40 -18.20 -0.74
N GLY A 178 -5.83 -18.30 -1.95
CA GLY A 178 -6.62 -18.33 -3.19
C GLY A 178 -7.22 -16.99 -3.61
N ARG A 179 -6.81 -15.86 -3.02
CA ARG A 179 -7.32 -14.52 -3.29
C ARG A 179 -6.69 -13.87 -4.53
N HIS A 180 -6.17 -14.67 -5.46
CA HIS A 180 -5.40 -14.25 -6.62
C HIS A 180 -6.13 -13.21 -7.49
N ALA A 181 -7.44 -13.40 -7.75
CA ALA A 181 -8.20 -12.45 -8.58
C ALA A 181 -8.31 -11.06 -7.96
N ALA A 182 -8.44 -10.97 -6.62
CA ALA A 182 -8.49 -9.70 -5.90
C ALA A 182 -7.13 -8.99 -5.85
N ALA A 183 -6.03 -9.75 -5.84
CA ALA A 183 -4.68 -9.20 -5.75
C ALA A 183 -4.15 -8.58 -7.06
N VAL A 184 -4.72 -8.93 -8.23
CA VAL A 184 -4.21 -8.48 -9.55
C VAL A 184 -4.15 -6.95 -9.66
N GLY A 185 -5.20 -6.25 -9.22
CA GLY A 185 -5.25 -4.78 -9.32
C GLY A 185 -4.11 -4.11 -8.54
N GLU A 186 -4.00 -4.44 -7.26
CA GLU A 186 -2.96 -3.90 -6.38
C GLU A 186 -1.54 -4.27 -6.86
N LEU A 187 -1.34 -5.53 -7.26
CA LEU A 187 -0.05 -5.98 -7.81
C LEU A 187 0.33 -5.23 -9.09
N THR A 188 -0.63 -4.88 -9.94
CA THR A 188 -0.37 -4.10 -11.15
C THR A 188 0.15 -2.70 -10.80
N GLU A 189 -0.46 -2.05 -9.80
CA GLU A 189 -0.01 -0.74 -9.30
C GLU A 189 1.38 -0.82 -8.66
N LEU A 190 1.63 -1.84 -7.84
CA LEU A 190 2.93 -2.04 -7.20
C LEU A 190 4.05 -2.34 -8.19
N VAL A 191 3.80 -3.13 -9.23
CA VAL A 191 4.77 -3.38 -10.31
C VAL A 191 5.09 -2.11 -11.09
N ALA A 192 4.09 -1.25 -11.33
CA ALA A 192 4.31 0.03 -11.99
C ALA A 192 5.12 1.01 -11.13
N ALA A 193 4.87 1.05 -9.81
CA ALA A 193 5.57 1.90 -8.87
C ALA A 193 7.00 1.39 -8.53
N HIS A 194 7.20 0.07 -8.55
CA HIS A 194 8.45 -0.59 -8.17
C HIS A 194 8.92 -1.59 -9.24
N PRO A 195 9.30 -1.13 -10.44
CA PRO A 195 9.55 -1.98 -11.60
C PRO A 195 10.72 -2.96 -11.45
N LEU A 196 11.62 -2.74 -10.49
CA LEU A 196 12.77 -3.60 -10.22
C LEU A 196 12.51 -4.62 -9.09
N GLN A 197 11.33 -4.58 -8.45
CA GLN A 197 10.98 -5.55 -7.40
C GLN A 197 10.45 -6.84 -8.02
N GLU A 198 11.32 -7.86 -8.09
CA GLU A 198 11.00 -9.15 -8.71
C GLU A 198 9.87 -9.89 -7.98
N GLY A 199 9.74 -9.74 -6.65
CA GLY A 199 8.69 -10.36 -5.85
C GLY A 199 7.29 -9.97 -6.32
N PHE A 200 7.03 -8.68 -6.51
CA PHE A 200 5.73 -8.20 -7.00
C PHE A 200 5.41 -8.70 -8.42
N ARG A 201 6.42 -8.77 -9.29
CA ARG A 201 6.26 -9.33 -10.64
C ARG A 201 5.95 -10.83 -10.60
N ALA A 202 6.62 -11.58 -9.73
CA ALA A 202 6.35 -13.02 -9.52
C ALA A 202 4.92 -13.23 -9.01
N HIS A 203 4.50 -12.45 -8.00
CA HIS A 203 3.14 -12.53 -7.45
C HIS A 203 2.09 -12.16 -8.50
N LEU A 204 2.32 -11.10 -9.32
CA LEU A 204 1.40 -10.71 -10.39
C LEU A 204 1.27 -11.81 -11.46
N ALA A 205 2.40 -12.38 -11.90
CA ALA A 205 2.39 -13.47 -12.87
C ALA A 205 1.65 -14.69 -12.33
N LEU A 206 1.91 -15.09 -11.08
CA LEU A 206 1.21 -16.21 -10.43
C LEU A 206 -0.28 -15.93 -10.26
N ALA A 207 -0.67 -14.72 -9.85
CA ALA A 207 -2.07 -14.31 -9.71
C ALA A 207 -2.82 -14.39 -11.04
N LEU A 208 -2.22 -13.88 -12.12
CA LEU A 208 -2.77 -13.93 -13.47
C LEU A 208 -2.90 -15.37 -13.98
N TYR A 209 -1.87 -16.21 -13.79
CA TYR A 209 -1.91 -17.63 -14.16
C TYR A 209 -3.07 -18.34 -13.47
N ARG A 210 -3.19 -18.21 -12.15
CA ARG A 210 -4.28 -18.81 -11.36
C ARG A 210 -5.66 -18.27 -11.71
N ALA A 211 -5.74 -17.06 -12.27
CA ALA A 211 -6.98 -16.49 -12.83
C ALA A 211 -7.26 -16.96 -14.27
N GLY A 212 -6.51 -17.94 -14.81
CA GLY A 212 -6.66 -18.44 -16.19
C GLY A 212 -6.10 -17.50 -17.26
N ARG A 213 -5.36 -16.44 -16.89
CA ARG A 213 -4.80 -15.41 -17.79
C ARG A 213 -3.33 -15.69 -18.10
N GLN A 214 -3.03 -16.95 -18.50
CA GLN A 214 -1.65 -17.43 -18.73
C GLN A 214 -0.84 -16.53 -19.69
N ALA A 215 -1.45 -16.08 -20.79
CA ALA A 215 -0.74 -15.23 -21.75
C ALA A 215 -0.30 -13.88 -21.17
N GLU A 216 -1.07 -13.32 -20.22
CA GLU A 216 -0.71 -12.08 -19.53
C GLU A 216 0.36 -12.34 -18.46
N ALA A 217 0.29 -13.47 -17.76
CA ALA A 217 1.33 -13.88 -16.83
C ALA A 217 2.71 -13.96 -17.51
N LEU A 218 2.78 -14.60 -18.69
CA LEU A 218 4.02 -14.70 -19.46
C LEU A 218 4.51 -13.34 -19.97
N ARG A 219 3.61 -12.41 -20.35
CA ARG A 219 4.01 -11.04 -20.69
C ARG A 219 4.64 -10.29 -19.51
N VAL A 220 4.08 -10.43 -18.31
CA VAL A 220 4.65 -9.82 -17.09
C VAL A 220 6.08 -10.31 -16.83
N LEU A 221 6.36 -11.60 -17.06
CA LEU A 221 7.68 -12.19 -16.89
C LEU A 221 8.66 -11.73 -17.97
N ASP A 222 8.20 -11.63 -19.24
CA ASP A 222 9.02 -11.09 -20.32
C ASP A 222 9.37 -9.61 -20.12
N ASP A 223 8.38 -8.81 -19.68
CA ASP A 223 8.59 -7.41 -19.30
C ASP A 223 9.56 -7.27 -18.12
N ALA A 224 9.50 -8.19 -17.15
CA ALA A 224 10.46 -8.24 -16.04
C ALA A 224 11.89 -8.43 -16.55
N ARG A 225 12.08 -9.43 -17.42
CA ARG A 225 13.38 -9.75 -18.02
C ARG A 225 13.93 -8.55 -18.79
N ARG A 226 13.10 -7.90 -19.60
CA ARG A 226 13.51 -6.73 -20.37
C ARG A 226 13.92 -5.58 -19.45
N THR A 227 13.10 -5.23 -18.47
CA THR A 227 13.38 -4.14 -17.53
C THR A 227 14.67 -4.38 -16.74
N LEU A 228 14.91 -5.59 -16.21
CA LEU A 228 16.11 -5.90 -15.45
C LEU A 228 17.38 -5.82 -16.32
N ARG A 229 17.29 -6.22 -17.59
CA ARG A 229 18.40 -6.09 -18.53
C ARG A 229 18.70 -4.65 -18.92
N GLU A 230 17.67 -3.85 -19.18
CA GLU A 230 17.80 -2.45 -19.59
C GLU A 230 18.30 -1.57 -18.46
N GLU A 231 17.78 -1.73 -17.24
CA GLU A 231 18.08 -0.87 -16.09
C GLU A 231 19.33 -1.31 -15.31
N LEU A 232 19.57 -2.62 -15.18
CA LEU A 232 20.61 -3.17 -14.32
C LEU A 232 21.64 -4.02 -15.07
N GLY A 233 21.38 -4.40 -16.32
CA GLY A 233 22.26 -5.28 -17.09
C GLY A 233 22.29 -6.73 -16.61
N VAL A 234 21.27 -7.18 -15.84
CA VAL A 234 21.20 -8.53 -15.26
C VAL A 234 20.02 -9.33 -15.80
N ASP A 235 20.13 -10.65 -15.72
CA ASP A 235 18.99 -11.55 -15.94
C ASP A 235 18.12 -11.66 -14.69
N PRO A 236 16.82 -12.02 -14.83
CA PRO A 236 15.94 -12.28 -13.70
C PRO A 236 16.52 -13.29 -12.71
N GLY A 237 16.21 -13.12 -11.44
CA GLY A 237 16.58 -14.08 -10.40
C GLY A 237 15.89 -15.44 -10.59
N ARG A 238 16.41 -16.48 -9.91
CA ARG A 238 15.91 -17.85 -10.05
C ARG A 238 14.41 -17.98 -9.81
N GLY A 239 13.86 -17.26 -8.83
CA GLY A 239 12.42 -17.32 -8.53
C GLY A 239 11.53 -16.98 -9.72
N LEU A 240 11.88 -15.93 -10.50
CA LEU A 240 11.13 -15.60 -11.72
C LEU A 240 11.37 -16.62 -12.84
N GLN A 241 12.59 -17.14 -13.00
CA GLN A 241 12.92 -18.15 -14.00
C GLN A 241 12.18 -19.46 -13.73
N ASP A 242 12.16 -19.91 -12.46
CA ASP A 242 11.48 -21.13 -12.03
C ASP A 242 9.96 -21.00 -12.20
N LEU A 243 9.39 -19.82 -11.88
CA LEU A 243 7.97 -19.54 -12.09
C LEU A 243 7.61 -19.56 -13.58
N GLU A 244 8.42 -18.97 -14.46
CA GLU A 244 8.22 -19.00 -15.92
C GLU A 244 8.18 -20.44 -16.43
N ALA A 245 9.17 -21.25 -16.03
CA ALA A 245 9.24 -22.67 -16.40
C ALA A 245 8.00 -23.44 -15.91
N ALA A 246 7.56 -23.20 -14.68
CA ALA A 246 6.38 -23.82 -14.11
C ALA A 246 5.09 -23.43 -14.86
N ILE A 247 4.93 -22.15 -15.24
CA ILE A 247 3.78 -21.71 -16.04
C ILE A 247 3.78 -22.33 -17.44
N LEU A 248 4.95 -22.41 -18.08
CA LEU A 248 5.07 -23.00 -19.43
C LEU A 248 4.79 -24.50 -19.42
N SER A 249 5.23 -25.22 -18.38
CA SER A 249 4.97 -26.65 -18.20
C SER A 249 3.61 -26.97 -17.58
N GLN A 250 2.86 -25.96 -17.16
CA GLN A 250 1.60 -26.13 -16.41
C GLN A 250 1.79 -27.02 -15.17
N ASP A 251 2.83 -26.73 -14.39
CA ASP A 251 3.17 -27.50 -13.20
C ASP A 251 2.06 -27.38 -12.14
N PRO A 252 1.49 -28.53 -11.67
CA PRO A 252 0.43 -28.49 -10.65
C PRO A 252 0.82 -27.84 -9.33
N SER A 253 2.12 -27.70 -9.04
CA SER A 253 2.60 -27.08 -7.80
C SER A 253 2.27 -25.57 -7.68
N ILE A 254 2.04 -24.90 -8.82
CA ILE A 254 1.68 -23.50 -8.86
C ILE A 254 0.17 -23.25 -9.00
N ASP A 255 -0.65 -24.31 -9.11
CA ASP A 255 -2.09 -24.17 -9.23
C ASP A 255 -2.71 -23.47 -7.99
N ALA A 256 -3.92 -22.96 -8.18
CA ALA A 256 -4.65 -22.35 -7.07
C ALA A 256 -4.88 -23.40 -5.98
N PRO A 257 -4.65 -23.07 -4.68
CA PRO A 257 -5.04 -23.95 -3.60
C PRO A 257 -6.52 -24.30 -3.74
N ALA A 258 -6.86 -25.57 -3.51
CA ALA A 258 -8.26 -26.01 -3.52
C ALA A 258 -9.03 -25.08 -2.56
N ALA A 259 -10.06 -24.40 -3.07
CA ALA A 259 -10.92 -23.61 -2.22
C ALA A 259 -11.52 -24.57 -1.17
N ASP A 260 -11.06 -24.47 0.08
CA ASP A 260 -11.80 -25.04 1.18
C ASP A 260 -13.17 -24.37 1.11
N THR A 261 -14.16 -25.12 0.64
CA THR A 261 -15.56 -24.72 0.71
C THR A 261 -15.85 -24.52 2.20
N VAL A 262 -15.73 -23.27 2.65
CA VAL A 262 -16.35 -22.88 3.91
C VAL A 262 -17.83 -23.12 3.71
N SER A 263 -18.28 -24.27 4.19
CA SER A 263 -19.69 -24.66 4.28
C SER A 263 -20.35 -23.60 5.15
N GLY A 264 -20.84 -22.56 4.52
CA GLY A 264 -21.73 -21.56 5.12
C GLY A 264 -23.08 -22.25 5.36
N ALA A 265 -23.17 -23.02 6.44
CA ALA A 265 -24.44 -23.36 7.04
C ALA A 265 -24.91 -22.11 7.76
N ASP A 266 -25.77 -21.34 7.10
CA ASP A 266 -26.94 -20.63 7.65
C ASP A 266 -27.54 -19.75 6.53
N ALA A 267 -28.31 -20.42 5.64
CA ALA A 267 -29.36 -19.72 4.92
C ALA A 267 -30.68 -20.03 5.62
N PRO A 268 -31.46 -19.02 6.05
CA PRO A 268 -32.78 -19.28 6.63
C PRO A 268 -33.70 -19.85 5.54
N SER A 269 -34.28 -21.03 5.81
CA SER A 269 -35.28 -21.67 5.01
C SER A 269 -36.47 -20.73 4.79
N ALA A 270 -36.76 -20.40 3.54
CA ALA A 270 -38.02 -19.77 3.16
C ALA A 270 -39.12 -20.82 3.07
N PRO A 271 -40.34 -20.50 3.51
CA PRO A 271 -41.45 -21.45 3.56
C PRO A 271 -41.98 -21.81 2.17
N SER A 272 -42.22 -23.11 1.96
CA SER A 272 -42.89 -23.68 0.80
C SER A 272 -44.33 -23.15 0.67
N ALA A 273 -44.69 -22.66 -0.49
CA ALA A 273 -46.07 -22.47 -0.91
C ALA A 273 -46.45 -23.54 -1.98
N PRO A 274 -47.73 -23.96 -2.02
CA PRO A 274 -48.15 -25.20 -2.64
C PRO A 274 -48.36 -25.09 -4.16
N ALA A 275 -48.24 -26.26 -4.81
CA ALA A 275 -48.45 -26.46 -6.23
C ALA A 275 -49.92 -26.27 -6.63
N ALA A 276 -50.14 -25.60 -7.76
CA ALA A 276 -51.36 -25.76 -8.55
C ALA A 276 -50.93 -25.93 -10.02
N GLY A 277 -51.36 -27.03 -10.62
CA GLY A 277 -51.03 -27.44 -11.98
C GLY A 277 -51.90 -26.74 -13.01
N ALA A 278 -51.46 -26.76 -14.26
CA ALA A 278 -52.25 -27.06 -15.47
C ALA A 278 -51.33 -27.04 -16.71
N THR A 279 -51.23 -28.19 -17.29
CA THR A 279 -51.20 -28.58 -18.71
C THR A 279 -51.20 -27.51 -19.78
N GLY A 280 -50.34 -27.67 -20.79
CA GLY A 280 -50.41 -26.99 -22.08
C GLY A 280 -49.23 -27.34 -23.00
N THR A 281 -49.52 -28.20 -23.95
CA THR A 281 -48.69 -28.86 -24.97
C THR A 281 -48.21 -27.96 -26.11
N VAL A 282 -47.14 -28.39 -26.80
CA VAL A 282 -46.80 -28.36 -28.24
C VAL A 282 -45.99 -27.16 -28.78
N GLY A 283 -44.89 -27.52 -29.43
CA GLY A 283 -44.39 -26.86 -30.60
C GLY A 283 -42.88 -26.79 -30.75
N ALA A 284 -42.32 -27.78 -31.43
CA ALA A 284 -40.92 -27.79 -31.91
C ALA A 284 -40.70 -26.72 -33.00
N ALA A 285 -39.51 -26.12 -33.05
CA ALA A 285 -38.79 -25.84 -34.30
C ALA A 285 -37.36 -25.43 -34.04
N THR A 286 -36.46 -26.24 -34.49
CA THR A 286 -35.04 -26.06 -34.74
C THR A 286 -34.81 -24.92 -35.73
N GLN A 287 -33.83 -24.03 -35.49
CA GLN A 287 -32.96 -23.49 -36.55
C GLN A 287 -31.74 -22.81 -35.91
N GLY A 288 -30.55 -23.18 -36.37
CA GLY A 288 -29.25 -22.65 -35.92
C GLY A 288 -28.94 -21.27 -36.49
N PRO A 289 -27.86 -20.60 -35.98
CA PRO A 289 -27.58 -19.23 -36.32
C PRO A 289 -26.83 -19.12 -37.67
N VAL A 290 -27.42 -18.28 -38.51
CA VAL A 290 -26.77 -17.77 -39.74
C VAL A 290 -25.86 -16.62 -39.31
N VAL A 291 -24.58 -16.72 -39.63
CA VAL A 291 -23.59 -15.62 -39.50
C VAL A 291 -23.86 -14.66 -40.63
N GLY A 292 -24.31 -13.45 -40.29
CA GLY A 292 -24.40 -12.30 -41.21
C GLY A 292 -23.38 -11.23 -40.84
N PRO A 293 -22.94 -10.37 -41.78
CA PRO A 293 -21.88 -9.37 -41.52
C PRO A 293 -22.34 -8.31 -40.53
N ALA A 294 -21.38 -7.82 -39.70
CA ALA A 294 -21.60 -6.81 -38.69
C ALA A 294 -22.16 -5.50 -39.31
N PRO A 295 -23.22 -4.92 -38.74
CA PRO A 295 -23.64 -3.58 -39.09
C PRO A 295 -22.73 -2.56 -38.38
N THR A 296 -22.21 -1.62 -39.14
CA THR A 296 -21.69 -0.31 -38.69
C THR A 296 -22.85 0.49 -38.12
N GLU A 297 -23.23 0.25 -36.89
CA GLU A 297 -24.24 1.09 -36.22
C GLU A 297 -23.59 1.81 -35.03
N GLY A 298 -23.79 3.15 -35.04
CA GLY A 298 -23.41 4.06 -33.97
C GLY A 298 -23.94 3.66 -32.61
N ILE A 299 -23.36 4.20 -31.55
CA ILE A 299 -23.71 3.87 -30.15
C ILE A 299 -25.22 4.07 -29.92
N VAL A 300 -25.93 2.99 -29.63
CA VAL A 300 -27.34 3.00 -29.28
C VAL A 300 -27.51 3.24 -27.79
N GLY A 301 -28.30 4.26 -27.39
CA GLY A 301 -28.70 4.49 -26.00
C GLY A 301 -27.77 5.41 -25.18
N ARG A 302 -26.72 6.03 -25.77
CA ARG A 302 -25.81 6.96 -25.07
C ARG A 302 -25.57 8.27 -25.83
N GLN A 303 -26.58 8.73 -26.51
CA GLN A 303 -26.52 9.94 -27.32
C GLN A 303 -26.38 11.22 -26.47
N VAL A 304 -26.85 11.18 -25.23
CA VAL A 304 -26.78 12.33 -24.29
C VAL A 304 -25.34 12.47 -23.78
N GLU A 305 -24.72 11.38 -23.39
CA GLU A 305 -23.33 11.36 -22.91
C GLU A 305 -22.36 11.75 -24.03
N LEU A 306 -22.55 11.22 -25.22
CA LEU A 306 -21.77 11.59 -26.40
C LEU A 306 -21.94 13.09 -26.74
N GLY A 307 -23.15 13.63 -26.63
CA GLY A 307 -23.42 15.05 -26.81
C GLY A 307 -22.67 15.94 -25.81
N HIS A 308 -22.58 15.54 -24.54
CA HIS A 308 -21.82 16.27 -23.53
C HIS A 308 -20.31 16.24 -23.80
N LEU A 309 -19.78 15.10 -24.29
CA LEU A 309 -18.36 14.97 -24.65
C LEU A 309 -18.00 15.82 -25.87
N LEU A 310 -18.86 15.87 -26.89
CA LEU A 310 -18.67 16.72 -28.08
C LEU A 310 -18.72 18.21 -27.72
N ALA A 311 -19.65 18.62 -26.87
CA ALA A 311 -19.70 20.00 -26.39
C ALA A 311 -18.45 20.40 -25.60
N ALA A 312 -17.95 19.51 -24.76
CA ALA A 312 -16.70 19.75 -24.03
C ALA A 312 -15.47 19.82 -24.97
N LEU A 313 -15.45 19.06 -26.07
CA LEU A 313 -14.42 19.11 -27.09
C LEU A 313 -14.43 20.44 -27.84
N ASP A 314 -15.61 20.93 -28.24
CA ASP A 314 -15.78 22.24 -28.87
C ASP A 314 -15.30 23.39 -27.97
N GLU A 315 -15.60 23.31 -26.67
CA GLU A 315 -15.12 24.28 -25.68
C GLU A 315 -13.60 24.18 -25.43
N ALA A 316 -12.97 23.02 -25.62
CA ALA A 316 -11.53 22.81 -25.45
C ALA A 316 -10.68 23.51 -26.52
N THR A 317 -11.29 23.96 -27.65
CA THR A 317 -10.60 24.78 -28.66
C THR A 317 -10.21 26.16 -28.11
N ALA A 318 -10.84 26.64 -27.03
CA ALA A 318 -10.57 27.94 -26.42
C ALA A 318 -9.64 27.86 -25.18
N ALA A 319 -9.60 26.73 -24.46
CA ALA A 319 -8.76 26.50 -23.29
C ALA A 319 -8.61 24.98 -23.01
N PRO A 320 -7.45 24.50 -22.53
CA PRO A 320 -7.27 23.07 -22.21
C PRO A 320 -8.27 22.62 -21.16
N ARG A 321 -8.99 21.53 -21.46
CA ARG A 321 -9.96 20.90 -20.55
C ARG A 321 -9.69 19.40 -20.41
N ALA A 322 -9.98 18.84 -19.24
CA ALA A 322 -9.97 17.41 -19.00
C ALA A 322 -11.40 16.94 -18.72
N VAL A 323 -11.81 15.86 -19.37
CA VAL A 323 -13.11 15.21 -19.13
C VAL A 323 -12.84 13.79 -18.63
N VAL A 324 -13.46 13.40 -17.51
CA VAL A 324 -13.35 12.07 -16.92
C VAL A 324 -14.64 11.30 -17.17
N ILE A 325 -14.52 10.09 -17.74
CA ILE A 325 -15.66 9.20 -17.98
C ILE A 325 -15.66 8.12 -16.89
N GLU A 326 -16.57 8.25 -15.93
CA GLU A 326 -16.72 7.29 -14.84
C GLU A 326 -17.90 6.34 -15.07
N GLY A 327 -17.82 5.12 -14.53
CA GLY A 327 -18.90 4.13 -14.60
C GLY A 327 -18.39 2.71 -14.32
N GLU A 328 -19.31 1.77 -14.13
CA GLU A 328 -18.98 0.36 -13.83
C GLU A 328 -18.21 -0.33 -14.96
N PRO A 329 -17.39 -1.38 -14.66
CA PRO A 329 -16.72 -2.19 -15.66
C PRO A 329 -17.74 -2.80 -16.66
N GLY A 330 -17.40 -2.77 -17.97
CA GLY A 330 -18.28 -3.35 -19.01
C GLY A 330 -19.36 -2.41 -19.56
N ILE A 331 -19.56 -1.21 -19.00
CA ILE A 331 -20.62 -0.29 -19.40
C ILE A 331 -20.37 0.43 -20.75
N GLY A 332 -19.23 0.15 -21.43
CA GLY A 332 -18.94 0.69 -22.77
C GLY A 332 -18.21 2.03 -22.79
N LYS A 333 -17.44 2.38 -21.74
CA LYS A 333 -16.64 3.62 -21.67
C LYS A 333 -15.61 3.75 -22.81
N THR A 334 -14.91 2.67 -23.10
CA THR A 334 -13.90 2.62 -24.17
C THR A 334 -14.55 2.89 -25.53
N ARG A 335 -15.70 2.29 -25.82
CA ARG A 335 -16.41 2.51 -27.08
C ARG A 335 -16.95 3.95 -27.23
N LEU A 336 -17.30 4.60 -26.10
CA LEU A 336 -17.70 6.00 -26.10
C LEU A 336 -16.52 6.94 -26.41
N ALA A 337 -15.33 6.62 -25.90
CA ALA A 337 -14.09 7.36 -26.18
C ALA A 337 -13.61 7.15 -27.62
N GLU A 338 -13.71 5.92 -28.16
CA GLU A 338 -13.40 5.59 -29.57
C GLU A 338 -14.32 6.38 -30.53
N GLU A 339 -15.62 6.37 -30.31
CA GLU A 339 -16.59 7.11 -31.12
C GLU A 339 -16.36 8.63 -31.09
N LEU A 340 -15.87 9.18 -29.95
CA LEU A 340 -15.48 10.58 -29.85
C LEU A 340 -14.22 10.87 -30.68
N SER A 341 -13.28 9.91 -30.77
CA SER A 341 -12.01 10.04 -31.50
C SER A 341 -12.19 9.96 -33.02
N ASP A 342 -13.27 9.29 -33.46
CA ASP A 342 -13.58 9.08 -34.87
C ASP A 342 -14.39 10.25 -35.50
N ARG A 343 -14.78 11.24 -34.71
CA ARG A 343 -15.51 12.45 -35.11
C ARG A 343 -14.65 13.72 -35.05
#